data_0c5286d2daf9e4f915ea75dc60ee8411
#
_entry.id   0c5286d2daf9e4f915ea75dc60ee8411
#
_cell.length_a   1.000
_cell.length_b   1.000
_cell.length_c   1.000
_cell.angle_alpha   90.00
_cell.angle_beta   90.00
_cell.angle_gamma   90.00
#
_symmetry.space_group_name_H-M   'P 1'
#
loop_
_entity.id
_entity.type
_entity.pdbx_description
1 polymer ?
#
loop_
_entity_poly.entity_id
_entity_poly.type
_entity_poly.pdbx_seq_one_letter_code
_entity_poly.pdbx_strand_id
1 'polypeptide(L)'
;KGTIGVAMPTKTSERWIKDGDYLKKTLEEAGYTVNLQYANDDIPTQVTQVSDMVTKKNQVLVIAAIDGVALKGALADAKENNIPVIAYDRLLRETDAVSYYTTFDNFKVGVQQGTSLLTGLEGSGTKAPWNVELFAGSADDNNAKFFFDGAMSVLQPKIDDGTIKIVSGETEFNKVTTLRWDAGVAKKRMENLLTKSYSDKDVHGVLAPYDGISRGIIAALKASGYGSGGKAIPIVTGQDAELDSVKMILSGEQFSTIFKDTRELAKTTANMVQEVLGGKEVTVNDTKTYDNGVKVVPTMLLEPVSIDKSNAVQVLTDAGYYTKADLGVS
;
A
#
# COMPACT_ATOMS: atom_id res chain seq x y z
N LYS A 1 4.25 10.26 30.99
CA LYS A 1 4.98 9.30 30.15
C LYS A 1 5.88 10.07 29.17
N GLY A 2 6.86 9.41 28.57
CA GLY A 2 7.81 10.06 27.67
C GLY A 2 7.30 10.32 26.25
N THR A 3 8.20 10.64 25.34
CA THR A 3 7.89 10.97 23.94
C THR A 3 8.09 9.77 23.03
N ILE A 4 7.14 9.53 22.14
CA ILE A 4 7.21 8.52 21.07
C ILE A 4 7.47 9.23 19.75
N GLY A 5 8.50 8.80 19.01
CA GLY A 5 8.79 9.28 17.67
C GLY A 5 7.95 8.52 16.64
N VAL A 6 7.28 9.25 15.75
CA VAL A 6 6.51 8.69 14.65
C VAL A 6 6.95 9.33 13.34
N ALA A 7 7.56 8.54 12.46
CA ALA A 7 8.05 9.01 11.17
C ALA A 7 7.22 8.39 10.03
N MET A 8 6.55 9.25 9.29
CA MET A 8 5.71 8.91 8.13
C MET A 8 6.37 9.34 6.82
N PRO A 9 6.14 8.62 5.70
CA PRO A 9 6.85 8.89 4.46
C PRO A 9 6.39 10.17 3.78
N THR A 10 5.08 10.42 3.73
CA THR A 10 4.51 11.51 2.93
C THR A 10 3.08 11.85 3.37
N LYS A 11 2.57 12.98 2.89
CA LYS A 11 1.14 13.34 2.94
C LYS A 11 0.42 13.17 1.61
N THR A 12 1.13 12.80 0.55
CA THR A 12 0.56 12.65 -0.79
C THR A 12 -0.47 11.54 -0.86
N SER A 13 -0.19 10.40 -0.22
CA SER A 13 -1.15 9.31 -0.05
C SER A 13 -2.01 9.59 1.18
N GLU A 14 -3.31 9.62 1.01
CA GLU A 14 -4.30 10.03 2.03
C GLU A 14 -4.16 9.23 3.34
N ARG A 15 -3.88 7.93 3.23
CA ARG A 15 -3.78 7.05 4.41
C ARG A 15 -2.74 7.53 5.43
N TRP A 16 -1.59 8.05 4.99
CA TRP A 16 -0.50 8.44 5.90
C TRP A 16 -0.89 9.55 6.87
N ILE A 17 -1.76 10.47 6.43
CA ILE A 17 -2.33 11.49 7.31
C ILE A 17 -3.21 10.82 8.37
N LYS A 18 -4.08 9.91 7.96
CA LYS A 18 -4.95 9.14 8.87
C LYS A 18 -4.13 8.28 9.83
N ASP A 19 -3.15 7.52 9.32
CA ASP A 19 -2.25 6.71 10.14
C ASP A 19 -1.56 7.55 11.23
N GLY A 20 -0.97 8.67 10.84
CA GLY A 20 -0.28 9.57 11.77
C GLY A 20 -1.20 10.18 12.81
N ASP A 21 -2.37 10.65 12.40
CA ASP A 21 -3.36 11.26 13.30
C ASP A 21 -3.93 10.24 14.30
N TYR A 22 -4.24 9.02 13.85
CA TYR A 22 -4.72 7.95 14.74
C TYR A 22 -3.65 7.47 15.70
N LEU A 23 -2.40 7.28 15.25
CA LEU A 23 -1.28 6.94 16.12
C LEU A 23 -1.06 8.00 17.18
N LYS A 24 -1.00 9.28 16.77
CA LYS A 24 -0.84 10.40 17.67
C LYS A 24 -1.94 10.43 18.71
N LYS A 25 -3.20 10.41 18.27
CA LYS A 25 -4.36 10.43 19.18
C LYS A 25 -4.30 9.27 20.18
N THR A 26 -4.12 8.04 19.72
CA THR A 26 -4.14 6.85 20.58
C THR A 26 -3.00 6.85 21.59
N LEU A 27 -1.81 7.28 21.20
CA LEU A 27 -0.66 7.37 22.11
C LEU A 27 -0.80 8.54 23.09
N GLU A 28 -1.35 9.68 22.68
CA GLU A 28 -1.62 10.81 23.57
C GLU A 28 -2.72 10.47 24.60
N GLU A 29 -3.78 9.78 24.19
CA GLU A 29 -4.80 9.24 25.10
C GLU A 29 -4.20 8.24 26.12
N ALA A 30 -3.17 7.50 25.75
CA ALA A 30 -2.41 6.64 26.64
C ALA A 30 -1.41 7.42 27.54
N GLY A 31 -1.30 8.74 27.37
CA GLY A 31 -0.50 9.66 28.20
C GLY A 31 0.93 9.89 27.70
N TYR A 32 1.26 9.55 26.46
CA TYR A 32 2.54 9.87 25.82
C TYR A 32 2.51 11.22 25.10
N THR A 33 3.66 11.83 24.92
CA THR A 33 3.84 12.91 23.94
C THR A 33 4.24 12.25 22.60
N VAL A 34 3.76 12.79 21.48
CA VAL A 34 4.07 12.23 20.16
C VAL A 34 4.81 13.24 19.30
N ASN A 35 6.00 12.86 18.85
CA ASN A 35 6.78 13.60 17.87
C ASN A 35 6.50 13.03 16.48
N LEU A 36 5.47 13.54 15.81
CA LEU A 36 5.02 13.10 14.49
C LEU A 36 5.65 13.95 13.39
N GLN A 37 6.37 13.30 12.45
CA GLN A 37 7.02 13.95 11.32
C GLN A 37 6.64 13.27 10.00
N TYR A 38 6.53 14.09 8.94
CA TYR A 38 6.32 13.65 7.56
C TYR A 38 7.51 14.09 6.70
N ALA A 39 8.05 13.19 5.89
CA ALA A 39 9.26 13.45 5.11
C ALA A 39 9.02 13.87 3.65
N ASN A 40 7.76 13.97 3.22
CA ASN A 40 7.36 14.39 1.87
C ASN A 40 8.03 13.58 0.74
N ASP A 41 8.19 12.26 0.95
CA ASP A 41 8.90 11.33 0.05
C ASP A 41 10.37 11.69 -0.22
N ASP A 42 10.97 12.51 0.63
CA ASP A 42 12.39 12.87 0.59
C ASP A 42 13.21 12.04 1.58
N ILE A 43 14.02 11.11 1.05
CA ILE A 43 14.81 10.18 1.88
C ILE A 43 15.76 10.91 2.83
N PRO A 44 16.59 11.90 2.39
CA PRO A 44 17.47 12.62 3.30
C PRO A 44 16.71 13.32 4.45
N THR A 45 15.54 13.86 4.17
CA THR A 45 14.65 14.47 5.19
C THR A 45 14.24 13.43 6.23
N GLN A 46 13.82 12.23 5.80
CA GLN A 46 13.43 11.17 6.74
C GLN A 46 14.60 10.69 7.59
N VAL A 47 15.78 10.54 7.00
CA VAL A 47 17.03 10.20 7.75
C VAL A 47 17.28 11.23 8.85
N THR A 48 17.20 12.53 8.53
CA THR A 48 17.40 13.61 9.49
C THR A 48 16.34 13.58 10.60
N GLN A 49 15.07 13.40 10.25
CA GLN A 49 13.97 13.33 11.22
C GLN A 49 14.16 12.17 12.22
N VAL A 50 14.53 10.99 11.73
CA VAL A 50 14.77 9.82 12.58
C VAL A 50 16.00 10.03 13.48
N SER A 51 17.09 10.59 12.94
CA SER A 51 18.28 10.93 13.74
C SER A 51 17.96 11.96 14.84
N ASP A 52 17.15 12.95 14.55
CA ASP A 52 16.67 13.93 15.54
C ASP A 52 15.84 13.28 16.65
N MET A 53 14.98 12.29 16.29
CA MET A 53 14.20 11.53 17.28
C MET A 53 15.12 10.75 18.24
N VAL A 54 16.19 10.16 17.73
CA VAL A 54 17.21 9.47 18.54
C VAL A 54 17.90 10.46 19.45
N THR A 55 18.37 11.58 18.92
CA THR A 55 19.06 12.64 19.69
C THR A 55 18.19 13.20 20.80
N LYS A 56 16.89 13.38 20.54
CA LYS A 56 15.90 13.83 21.53
C LYS A 56 15.47 12.74 22.52
N LYS A 57 16.05 11.54 22.42
CA LYS A 57 15.77 10.39 23.29
C LYS A 57 14.28 10.02 23.34
N ASN A 58 13.63 9.98 22.19
CA ASN A 58 12.29 9.40 22.11
C ASN A 58 12.36 7.94 22.59
N GLN A 59 11.36 7.53 23.38
CA GLN A 59 11.41 6.23 24.07
C GLN A 59 11.21 5.03 23.14
N VAL A 60 10.48 5.21 22.05
CA VAL A 60 10.25 4.24 20.97
C VAL A 60 10.16 5.02 19.66
N LEU A 61 10.64 4.44 18.58
CA LEU A 61 10.44 4.95 17.22
C LEU A 61 9.47 4.05 16.48
N VAL A 62 8.43 4.65 15.91
CA VAL A 62 7.47 4.01 14.99
C VAL A 62 7.71 4.59 13.62
N ILE A 63 8.18 3.79 12.67
CA ILE A 63 8.71 4.28 11.41
C ILE A 63 8.02 3.58 10.23
N ALA A 64 7.38 4.37 9.36
CA ALA A 64 6.99 3.97 8.02
C ALA A 64 8.02 4.56 7.03
N ALA A 65 8.97 3.73 6.59
CA ALA A 65 10.09 4.19 5.78
C ALA A 65 9.69 4.50 4.33
N ILE A 66 10.29 5.55 3.76
CA ILE A 66 10.25 5.79 2.31
C ILE A 66 11.04 4.68 1.62
N ASP A 67 12.29 4.48 2.04
CA ASP A 67 13.21 3.43 1.58
C ASP A 67 13.56 2.52 2.76
N GLY A 68 13.36 1.21 2.58
CA GLY A 68 13.55 0.23 3.65
C GLY A 68 15.00 0.09 4.15
N VAL A 69 15.99 0.56 3.41
CA VAL A 69 17.43 0.42 3.71
C VAL A 69 18.08 1.75 4.12
N ALA A 70 17.57 2.86 3.63
CA ALA A 70 18.20 4.18 3.77
C ALA A 70 18.36 4.67 5.23
N LEU A 71 17.54 4.17 6.15
CA LEU A 71 17.58 4.56 7.56
C LEU A 71 18.60 3.80 8.42
N LYS A 72 19.34 2.88 7.83
CA LYS A 72 20.23 1.94 8.51
C LYS A 72 21.19 2.60 9.53
N GLY A 73 21.78 3.75 9.17
CA GLY A 73 22.69 4.50 10.06
C GLY A 73 21.95 5.06 11.29
N ALA A 74 20.85 5.76 11.07
CA ALA A 74 20.04 6.31 12.17
C ALA A 74 19.45 5.22 13.08
N LEU A 75 19.13 4.05 12.52
CA LEU A 75 18.65 2.89 13.28
C LEU A 75 19.76 2.24 14.12
N ALA A 76 21.00 2.22 13.62
CA ALA A 76 22.14 1.79 14.42
C ALA A 76 22.32 2.69 15.66
N ASP A 77 22.20 4.00 15.49
CA ASP A 77 22.25 4.96 16.60
C ASP A 77 21.09 4.74 17.59
N ALA A 78 19.89 4.43 17.10
CA ALA A 78 18.76 4.09 17.97
C ALA A 78 19.07 2.85 18.83
N LYS A 79 19.66 1.81 18.23
CA LYS A 79 20.05 0.60 18.93
C LYS A 79 21.11 0.86 20.01
N GLU A 80 22.14 1.64 19.69
CA GLU A 80 23.19 2.02 20.64
C GLU A 80 22.62 2.80 21.84
N ASN A 81 21.57 3.57 21.62
CA ASN A 81 20.85 4.30 22.67
C ASN A 81 19.73 3.48 23.36
N ASN A 82 19.62 2.18 23.05
CA ASN A 82 18.58 1.29 23.57
C ASN A 82 17.14 1.79 23.30
N ILE A 83 16.92 2.41 22.16
CA ILE A 83 15.62 2.88 21.72
C ILE A 83 15.00 1.79 20.84
N PRO A 84 13.88 1.15 21.26
CA PRO A 84 13.18 0.17 20.45
C PRO A 84 12.61 0.81 19.17
N VAL A 85 12.64 0.05 18.08
CA VAL A 85 12.14 0.47 16.77
C VAL A 85 11.05 -0.49 16.31
N ILE A 86 9.89 0.06 15.98
CA ILE A 86 8.77 -0.67 15.38
C ILE A 86 8.63 -0.19 13.93
N ALA A 87 8.78 -1.12 12.98
CA ALA A 87 8.43 -0.86 11.59
C ALA A 87 6.90 -0.80 11.46
N TYR A 88 6.40 0.27 10.88
CA TYR A 88 4.98 0.52 10.66
C TYR A 88 4.65 0.40 9.18
N ASP A 89 3.78 -0.53 8.82
CA ASP A 89 3.32 -0.82 7.46
C ASP A 89 4.43 -1.27 6.49
N ARG A 90 5.58 -0.61 6.48
CA ARG A 90 6.73 -0.88 5.60
C ARG A 90 7.90 -1.46 6.38
N LEU A 91 8.42 -2.60 5.92
CA LEU A 91 9.52 -3.28 6.62
C LEU A 91 10.83 -2.49 6.53
N LEU A 92 11.50 -2.34 7.67
CA LEU A 92 12.87 -1.84 7.75
C LEU A 92 13.84 -2.99 7.48
N ARG A 93 14.71 -2.81 6.49
CA ARG A 93 15.55 -3.86 5.92
C ARG A 93 17.02 -3.65 6.25
N GLU A 94 17.78 -4.76 6.19
CA GLU A 94 19.24 -4.79 6.36
C GLU A 94 19.72 -4.18 7.68
N THR A 95 18.94 -4.37 8.74
CA THR A 95 19.24 -3.89 10.08
C THR A 95 18.76 -4.87 11.14
N ASP A 96 19.50 -5.00 12.22
CA ASP A 96 19.09 -5.74 13.41
C ASP A 96 18.45 -4.84 14.48
N ALA A 97 18.40 -3.53 14.21
CA ALA A 97 17.85 -2.54 15.14
C ALA A 97 16.32 -2.54 15.23
N VAL A 98 15.62 -3.07 14.22
CA VAL A 98 14.17 -3.20 14.25
C VAL A 98 13.75 -4.34 15.18
N SER A 99 12.82 -4.05 16.10
CA SER A 99 12.35 -5.02 17.09
C SER A 99 11.09 -5.77 16.64
N TYR A 100 10.14 -5.05 16.09
CA TYR A 100 8.83 -5.55 15.67
C TYR A 100 8.33 -4.88 14.41
N TYR A 101 7.33 -5.49 13.79
CA TYR A 101 6.68 -4.98 12.60
C TYR A 101 5.16 -5.09 12.73
N THR A 102 4.43 -4.05 12.34
CA THR A 102 2.96 -4.06 12.23
C THR A 102 2.57 -3.71 10.81
N THR A 103 1.74 -4.54 10.20
CA THR A 103 1.26 -4.35 8.83
C THR A 103 0.00 -5.18 8.56
N PHE A 104 -0.53 -5.08 7.36
CA PHE A 104 -1.55 -6.01 6.84
C PHE A 104 -0.87 -7.19 6.14
N ASP A 105 -1.62 -8.28 5.91
CA ASP A 105 -1.11 -9.41 5.12
C ASP A 105 -0.90 -8.99 3.66
N ASN A 106 0.32 -8.57 3.35
CA ASN A 106 0.68 -7.96 2.07
C ASN A 106 0.59 -8.94 0.90
N PHE A 107 0.92 -10.21 1.10
CA PHE A 107 0.75 -11.22 0.06
C PHE A 107 -0.74 -11.43 -0.25
N LYS A 108 -1.58 -11.50 0.79
CA LYS A 108 -3.03 -11.60 0.64
C LYS A 108 -3.65 -10.40 -0.07
N VAL A 109 -3.15 -9.18 0.17
CA VAL A 109 -3.54 -8.00 -0.61
C VAL A 109 -3.35 -8.26 -2.11
N GLY A 110 -2.18 -8.73 -2.51
CA GLY A 110 -1.89 -9.08 -3.90
C GLY A 110 -2.81 -10.16 -4.45
N VAL A 111 -3.03 -11.23 -3.69
CA VAL A 111 -3.98 -12.30 -4.07
C VAL A 111 -5.39 -11.73 -4.30
N GLN A 112 -5.85 -10.85 -3.43
CA GLN A 112 -7.15 -10.20 -3.58
C GLN A 112 -7.21 -9.29 -4.82
N GLN A 113 -6.14 -8.57 -5.14
CA GLN A 113 -6.05 -7.76 -6.35
C GLN A 113 -6.08 -8.61 -7.63
N GLY A 114 -5.29 -9.66 -7.69
CA GLY A 114 -5.30 -10.60 -8.82
C GLY A 114 -6.66 -11.27 -9.01
N THR A 115 -7.28 -11.70 -7.92
CA THR A 115 -8.62 -12.31 -7.94
C THR A 115 -9.68 -11.32 -8.42
N SER A 116 -9.64 -10.07 -7.95
CA SER A 116 -10.57 -9.03 -8.40
C SER A 116 -10.41 -8.73 -9.88
N LEU A 117 -9.18 -8.68 -10.38
CA LEU A 117 -8.93 -8.48 -11.81
C LEU A 117 -9.55 -9.60 -12.66
N LEU A 118 -9.34 -10.85 -12.29
CA LEU A 118 -9.94 -12.00 -12.99
C LEU A 118 -11.47 -11.95 -12.94
N THR A 119 -12.05 -11.73 -11.76
CA THR A 119 -13.51 -11.60 -11.57
C THR A 119 -14.09 -10.51 -12.47
N GLY A 120 -13.43 -9.36 -12.54
CA GLY A 120 -13.85 -8.25 -13.39
C GLY A 120 -13.77 -8.59 -14.88
N LEU A 121 -12.69 -9.25 -15.32
CA LEU A 121 -12.50 -9.66 -16.70
C LEU A 121 -13.56 -10.71 -17.13
N GLU A 122 -13.81 -11.70 -16.29
CA GLU A 122 -14.83 -12.73 -16.53
C GLU A 122 -16.23 -12.11 -16.60
N GLY A 123 -16.52 -11.10 -15.78
CA GLY A 123 -17.81 -10.40 -15.76
C GLY A 123 -17.96 -9.29 -16.79
N SER A 124 -16.90 -8.93 -17.53
CA SER A 124 -16.90 -7.78 -18.45
C SER A 124 -17.71 -7.98 -19.74
N GLY A 125 -18.06 -9.21 -20.07
CA GLY A 125 -18.66 -9.56 -21.36
C GLY A 125 -17.65 -9.71 -22.51
N THR A 126 -16.41 -9.32 -22.33
CA THR A 126 -15.33 -9.52 -23.29
C THR A 126 -14.79 -10.95 -23.18
N LYS A 127 -14.70 -11.64 -24.29
CA LYS A 127 -14.15 -13.01 -24.29
C LYS A 127 -12.64 -13.02 -24.19
N ALA A 128 -12.09 -14.02 -23.49
CA ALA A 128 -10.66 -14.29 -23.51
C ALA A 128 -10.17 -14.63 -24.94
N PRO A 129 -8.90 -14.43 -25.27
CA PRO A 129 -7.84 -13.94 -24.38
C PRO A 129 -7.97 -12.43 -24.06
N TRP A 130 -7.68 -12.07 -22.79
CA TRP A 130 -7.72 -10.68 -22.34
C TRP A 130 -6.35 -10.02 -22.41
N ASN A 131 -6.30 -8.81 -22.93
CA ASN A 131 -5.12 -7.96 -22.94
C ASN A 131 -4.99 -7.23 -21.61
N VAL A 132 -3.93 -7.46 -20.88
CA VAL A 132 -3.71 -6.96 -19.52
C VAL A 132 -2.32 -6.33 -19.43
N GLU A 133 -2.20 -5.26 -18.66
CA GLU A 133 -0.91 -4.70 -18.27
C GLU A 133 -0.72 -4.76 -16.77
N LEU A 134 0.53 -4.88 -16.35
CA LEU A 134 0.91 -5.01 -14.95
C LEU A 134 1.60 -3.74 -14.47
N PHE A 135 1.23 -3.26 -13.27
CA PHE A 135 1.92 -2.23 -12.53
C PHE A 135 2.24 -2.73 -11.13
N ALA A 136 3.40 -2.38 -10.64
CA ALA A 136 3.83 -2.62 -9.27
C ALA A 136 4.11 -1.28 -8.57
N GLY A 137 4.22 -1.33 -7.25
CA GLY A 137 4.58 -0.17 -6.43
C GLY A 137 6.07 0.21 -6.55
N SER A 138 6.55 1.00 -5.60
CA SER A 138 7.94 1.47 -5.56
C SER A 138 8.89 0.33 -5.15
N ALA A 139 9.98 0.16 -5.89
CA ALA A 139 10.95 -0.92 -5.65
C ALA A 139 11.69 -0.80 -4.30
N ASP A 140 11.77 0.40 -3.74
CA ASP A 140 12.37 0.68 -2.43
C ASP A 140 11.45 0.40 -1.23
N ASP A 141 10.20 0.05 -1.50
CA ASP A 141 9.22 -0.40 -0.53
C ASP A 141 9.09 -1.94 -0.60
N ASN A 142 9.41 -2.62 0.50
CA ASN A 142 9.35 -4.07 0.57
C ASN A 142 7.95 -4.63 0.28
N ASN A 143 6.89 -3.88 0.59
CA ASN A 143 5.50 -4.31 0.34
C ASN A 143 5.22 -4.51 -1.15
N ALA A 144 5.81 -3.68 -2.01
CA ALA A 144 5.55 -3.72 -3.45
C ALA A 144 5.77 -5.11 -4.06
N LYS A 145 6.83 -5.79 -3.64
CA LYS A 145 7.14 -7.16 -4.10
C LYS A 145 6.10 -8.18 -3.59
N PHE A 146 5.69 -8.08 -2.32
CA PHE A 146 4.66 -8.95 -1.75
C PHE A 146 3.32 -8.80 -2.46
N PHE A 147 2.88 -7.57 -2.73
CA PHE A 147 1.65 -7.31 -3.49
C PHE A 147 1.74 -7.91 -4.90
N PHE A 148 2.85 -7.66 -5.59
CA PHE A 148 3.07 -8.18 -6.92
C PHE A 148 3.09 -9.71 -6.96
N ASP A 149 3.84 -10.36 -6.07
CA ASP A 149 3.94 -11.82 -5.99
C ASP A 149 2.59 -12.45 -5.64
N GLY A 150 1.83 -11.84 -4.73
CA GLY A 150 0.47 -12.29 -4.41
C GLY A 150 -0.47 -12.22 -5.62
N ALA A 151 -0.45 -11.12 -6.37
CA ALA A 151 -1.24 -10.97 -7.59
C ALA A 151 -0.80 -11.97 -8.66
N MET A 152 0.51 -12.13 -8.87
CA MET A 152 1.04 -13.06 -9.87
C MET A 152 0.77 -14.52 -9.51
N SER A 153 0.64 -14.88 -8.23
CA SER A 153 0.22 -16.23 -7.83
C SER A 153 -1.16 -16.61 -8.40
N VAL A 154 -2.00 -15.62 -8.65
CA VAL A 154 -3.33 -15.79 -9.26
C VAL A 154 -3.27 -15.63 -10.79
N LEU A 155 -2.52 -14.66 -11.29
CA LEU A 155 -2.52 -14.28 -12.70
C LEU A 155 -1.56 -15.12 -13.56
N GLN A 156 -0.42 -15.57 -13.01
CA GLN A 156 0.59 -16.30 -13.78
C GLN A 156 0.05 -17.56 -14.46
N PRO A 157 -0.76 -18.42 -13.80
CA PRO A 157 -1.37 -19.56 -14.49
C PRO A 157 -2.23 -19.17 -15.70
N LYS A 158 -2.89 -18.02 -15.66
CA LYS A 158 -3.72 -17.48 -16.74
C LYS A 158 -2.89 -16.85 -17.86
N ILE A 159 -1.71 -16.36 -17.53
CA ILE A 159 -0.72 -15.88 -18.51
C ILE A 159 -0.10 -17.10 -19.22
N ASP A 160 0.26 -18.13 -18.47
CA ASP A 160 0.91 -19.33 -19.00
C ASP A 160 -0.01 -20.12 -19.93
N ASP A 161 -1.31 -20.21 -19.64
CA ASP A 161 -2.29 -20.89 -20.49
C ASP A 161 -2.81 -20.02 -21.66
N GLY A 162 -2.38 -18.77 -21.74
CA GLY A 162 -2.77 -17.84 -22.80
C GLY A 162 -4.13 -17.17 -22.64
N THR A 163 -4.83 -17.37 -21.51
CA THR A 163 -6.09 -16.68 -21.19
C THR A 163 -5.87 -15.18 -20.98
N ILE A 164 -4.73 -14.81 -20.40
CA ILE A 164 -4.27 -13.42 -20.26
C ILE A 164 -3.03 -13.23 -21.15
N LYS A 165 -3.02 -12.12 -21.89
CA LYS A 165 -1.87 -11.67 -22.68
C LYS A 165 -1.34 -10.36 -22.13
N ILE A 166 -0.08 -10.36 -21.74
CA ILE A 166 0.64 -9.11 -21.41
C ILE A 166 1.22 -8.58 -22.72
N VAL A 167 0.49 -7.67 -23.35
CA VAL A 167 0.79 -7.24 -24.73
C VAL A 167 2.14 -6.55 -24.84
N SER A 168 2.54 -5.78 -23.82
CA SER A 168 3.86 -5.16 -23.76
C SER A 168 5.00 -6.17 -23.58
N GLY A 169 4.72 -7.37 -23.09
CA GLY A 169 5.71 -8.35 -22.67
C GLY A 169 6.42 -7.98 -21.34
N GLU A 170 6.01 -6.91 -20.68
CA GLU A 170 6.60 -6.46 -19.41
C GLU A 170 5.96 -7.23 -18.23
N THR A 171 6.58 -8.34 -17.85
CA THR A 171 6.11 -9.23 -16.76
C THR A 171 7.02 -9.24 -15.55
N GLU A 172 8.24 -8.73 -15.68
CA GLU A 172 9.23 -8.68 -14.59
C GLU A 172 8.91 -7.54 -13.61
N PHE A 173 8.95 -7.84 -12.31
CA PHE A 173 8.70 -6.85 -11.26
C PHE A 173 9.44 -5.52 -11.49
N ASN A 174 10.76 -5.59 -11.73
CA ASN A 174 11.60 -4.41 -11.89
C ASN A 174 11.26 -3.54 -13.11
N LYS A 175 10.55 -4.10 -14.12
CA LYS A 175 10.11 -3.36 -15.30
C LYS A 175 8.78 -2.64 -15.13
N VAL A 176 8.01 -3.02 -14.12
CA VAL A 176 6.64 -2.53 -13.92
C VAL A 176 6.47 -1.71 -12.64
N THR A 177 7.56 -1.45 -11.91
CA THR A 177 7.57 -0.62 -10.69
C THR A 177 7.22 0.83 -10.97
N THR A 178 6.66 1.49 -9.96
CA THR A 178 6.25 2.89 -9.99
C THR A 178 6.95 3.62 -8.85
N LEU A 179 7.96 4.43 -9.19
CA LEU A 179 8.79 5.13 -8.21
C LEU A 179 7.94 6.01 -7.29
N ARG A 180 8.15 5.88 -5.99
CA ARG A 180 7.44 6.61 -4.93
C ARG A 180 5.91 6.45 -4.97
N TRP A 181 5.41 5.39 -5.62
CA TRP A 181 3.98 5.20 -5.79
C TRP A 181 3.27 6.38 -6.49
N ASP A 182 4.00 7.11 -7.32
CA ASP A 182 3.56 8.36 -7.92
C ASP A 182 2.56 8.14 -9.07
N ALA A 183 1.40 8.80 -8.97
CA ALA A 183 0.33 8.72 -9.96
C ALA A 183 0.76 9.26 -11.34
N GLY A 184 1.60 10.28 -11.39
CA GLY A 184 2.10 10.86 -12.64
C GLY A 184 3.06 9.92 -13.36
N VAL A 185 3.92 9.23 -12.63
CA VAL A 185 4.81 8.18 -13.16
C VAL A 185 3.97 7.05 -13.77
N ALA A 186 2.95 6.58 -13.07
CA ALA A 186 2.04 5.55 -13.56
C ALA A 186 1.27 6.01 -14.81
N LYS A 187 0.72 7.22 -14.79
CA LYS A 187 0.02 7.81 -15.94
C LYS A 187 0.91 7.85 -17.17
N LYS A 188 2.13 8.35 -17.03
CA LYS A 188 3.08 8.45 -18.14
C LYS A 188 3.44 7.07 -18.71
N ARG A 189 3.66 6.07 -17.84
CA ARG A 189 3.90 4.69 -18.31
C ARG A 189 2.70 4.14 -19.07
N MET A 190 1.47 4.36 -18.57
CA MET A 190 0.26 3.91 -19.26
C MET A 190 0.10 4.60 -20.63
N GLU A 191 0.34 5.89 -20.73
CA GLU A 191 0.36 6.62 -22.01
C GLU A 191 1.35 6.02 -23.01
N ASN A 192 2.56 5.70 -22.55
CA ASN A 192 3.58 5.06 -23.39
C ASN A 192 3.15 3.65 -23.83
N LEU A 193 2.56 2.85 -22.95
CA LEU A 193 2.02 1.53 -23.28
C LEU A 193 0.94 1.62 -24.36
N LEU A 194 0.01 2.55 -24.22
CA LEU A 194 -1.08 2.77 -25.16
C LEU A 194 -0.55 3.12 -26.54
N THR A 195 0.44 4.02 -26.63
CA THR A 195 1.06 4.40 -27.88
C THR A 195 1.85 3.27 -28.54
N LYS A 196 2.59 2.50 -27.73
CA LYS A 196 3.55 1.50 -28.23
C LYS A 196 2.91 0.16 -28.58
N SER A 197 1.90 -0.25 -27.81
CA SER A 197 1.40 -1.63 -27.82
C SER A 197 -0.09 -1.76 -28.11
N TYR A 198 -0.84 -0.67 -28.13
CA TYR A 198 -2.30 -0.68 -28.23
C TYR A 198 -2.85 0.20 -29.37
N SER A 199 -2.09 0.37 -30.44
CA SER A 199 -2.55 1.12 -31.62
C SER A 199 -3.69 0.41 -32.38
N ASP A 200 -3.74 -0.92 -32.32
CA ASP A 200 -4.66 -1.78 -33.08
C ASP A 200 -5.45 -2.74 -32.21
N LYS A 201 -5.39 -2.61 -30.91
CA LYS A 201 -6.10 -3.49 -29.96
C LYS A 201 -6.44 -2.73 -28.68
N ASP A 202 -7.35 -3.29 -27.89
CA ASP A 202 -7.80 -2.68 -26.66
C ASP A 202 -7.17 -3.32 -25.42
N VAL A 203 -6.98 -2.50 -24.38
CA VAL A 203 -6.67 -2.95 -23.03
C VAL A 203 -7.97 -3.43 -22.38
N HIS A 204 -7.97 -4.60 -21.78
CA HIS A 204 -9.12 -5.16 -21.08
C HIS A 204 -8.99 -5.05 -19.56
N GLY A 205 -7.78 -5.13 -19.03
CA GLY A 205 -7.52 -5.02 -17.61
C GLY A 205 -6.13 -4.47 -17.29
N VAL A 206 -6.02 -3.90 -16.10
CA VAL A 206 -4.76 -3.39 -15.56
C VAL A 206 -4.67 -3.80 -14.09
N LEU A 207 -3.59 -4.50 -13.75
CA LEU A 207 -3.22 -4.70 -12.35
C LEU A 207 -2.59 -3.41 -11.85
N ALA A 208 -3.30 -2.69 -11.00
CA ALA A 208 -2.82 -1.48 -10.36
C ALA A 208 -2.75 -1.72 -8.85
N PRO A 209 -1.59 -1.45 -8.21
CA PRO A 209 -1.35 -1.85 -6.82
C PRO A 209 -1.87 -0.86 -5.77
N TYR A 210 -2.29 0.34 -6.18
CA TYR A 210 -2.65 1.44 -5.29
C TYR A 210 -3.58 2.44 -5.98
N ASP A 211 -4.55 2.99 -5.26
CA ASP A 211 -5.61 3.87 -5.79
C ASP A 211 -5.08 5.12 -6.51
N GLY A 212 -4.05 5.76 -5.99
CA GLY A 212 -3.42 6.90 -6.68
C GLY A 212 -2.84 6.53 -8.04
N ILE A 213 -2.19 5.37 -8.12
CA ILE A 213 -1.71 4.79 -9.37
C ILE A 213 -2.90 4.45 -10.28
N SER A 214 -3.97 3.86 -9.74
CA SER A 214 -5.17 3.51 -10.50
C SER A 214 -5.80 4.74 -11.16
N ARG A 215 -5.92 5.85 -10.42
CA ARG A 215 -6.45 7.12 -10.97
C ARG A 215 -5.56 7.69 -12.07
N GLY A 216 -4.25 7.62 -11.93
CA GLY A 216 -3.32 8.01 -12.99
C GLY A 216 -3.48 7.18 -14.27
N ILE A 217 -3.59 5.86 -14.11
CA ILE A 217 -3.83 4.91 -15.21
C ILE A 217 -5.17 5.20 -15.89
N ILE A 218 -6.25 5.37 -15.12
CA ILE A 218 -7.58 5.64 -15.64
C ILE A 218 -7.62 6.97 -16.40
N ALA A 219 -6.92 8.00 -15.91
CA ALA A 219 -6.79 9.27 -16.63
C ALA A 219 -6.14 9.10 -18.01
N ALA A 220 -5.08 8.31 -18.11
CA ALA A 220 -4.43 8.00 -19.39
C ALA A 220 -5.36 7.20 -20.33
N LEU A 221 -6.08 6.21 -19.79
CA LEU A 221 -7.04 5.41 -20.55
C LEU A 221 -8.19 6.28 -21.11
N LYS A 222 -8.77 7.13 -20.26
CA LYS A 222 -9.87 8.05 -20.70
C LYS A 222 -9.39 9.03 -21.74
N ALA A 223 -8.19 9.58 -21.63
CA ALA A 223 -7.59 10.46 -22.64
C ALA A 223 -7.40 9.75 -23.99
N SER A 224 -7.30 8.41 -24.01
CA SER A 224 -7.21 7.58 -25.21
C SER A 224 -8.56 7.02 -25.68
N GLY A 225 -9.68 7.54 -25.15
CA GLY A 225 -11.02 7.22 -25.58
C GLY A 225 -11.71 6.06 -24.86
N TYR A 226 -11.07 5.43 -23.88
CA TYR A 226 -11.73 4.41 -23.05
C TYR A 226 -12.80 5.03 -22.15
N GLY A 227 -13.89 4.31 -21.95
CA GLY A 227 -15.04 4.80 -21.20
C GLY A 227 -16.01 5.67 -22.00
N SER A 228 -15.80 5.83 -23.31
CA SER A 228 -16.66 6.60 -24.21
C SER A 228 -16.72 5.96 -25.61
N GLY A 229 -17.70 6.39 -26.43
CA GLY A 229 -17.77 5.97 -27.84
C GLY A 229 -17.88 4.46 -28.06
N GLY A 230 -18.43 3.71 -27.13
CA GLY A 230 -18.54 2.26 -27.19
C GLY A 230 -17.28 1.49 -26.78
N LYS A 231 -16.21 2.18 -26.40
CA LYS A 231 -14.97 1.58 -25.90
C LYS A 231 -15.02 1.50 -24.37
N ALA A 232 -15.18 0.28 -23.84
CA ALA A 232 -15.33 0.06 -22.40
C ALA A 232 -14.09 0.52 -21.61
N ILE A 233 -14.31 1.02 -20.39
CA ILE A 233 -13.22 1.24 -19.45
C ILE A 233 -12.65 -0.12 -19.02
N PRO A 234 -11.31 -0.33 -19.03
CA PRO A 234 -10.71 -1.58 -18.57
C PRO A 234 -10.98 -1.85 -17.09
N ILE A 235 -10.84 -3.10 -16.69
CA ILE A 235 -10.88 -3.49 -15.28
C ILE A 235 -9.58 -3.02 -14.63
N VAL A 236 -9.66 -2.05 -13.72
CA VAL A 236 -8.51 -1.49 -13.01
C VAL A 236 -8.66 -1.76 -11.52
N THR A 237 -7.68 -2.43 -10.92
CA THR A 237 -7.61 -2.71 -9.48
C THR A 237 -7.02 -1.53 -8.71
N GLY A 238 -6.94 -1.64 -7.40
CA GLY A 238 -6.33 -0.63 -6.54
C GLY A 238 -6.07 -1.13 -5.14
N GLN A 239 -5.77 -0.21 -4.22
CA GLN A 239 -5.55 -0.45 -2.81
C GLN A 239 -5.70 0.86 -2.03
N ASP A 240 -6.09 0.76 -0.77
CA ASP A 240 -6.21 1.77 0.27
C ASP A 240 -7.58 2.42 0.40
N ALA A 241 -8.56 2.07 -0.43
CA ALA A 241 -9.92 2.60 -0.34
C ALA A 241 -9.96 4.13 -0.18
N GLU A 242 -9.15 4.84 -0.96
CA GLU A 242 -9.14 6.29 -0.97
C GLU A 242 -10.48 6.82 -1.46
N LEU A 243 -10.97 7.91 -0.88
CA LEU A 243 -12.33 8.39 -1.09
C LEU A 243 -12.66 8.59 -2.58
N ASP A 244 -11.77 9.24 -3.33
CA ASP A 244 -11.99 9.49 -4.75
C ASP A 244 -12.05 8.18 -5.57
N SER A 245 -11.21 7.20 -5.23
CA SER A 245 -11.25 5.89 -5.88
C SER A 245 -12.50 5.09 -5.52
N VAL A 246 -12.97 5.16 -4.27
CA VAL A 246 -14.24 4.53 -3.89
C VAL A 246 -15.40 5.14 -4.69
N LYS A 247 -15.43 6.46 -4.85
CA LYS A 247 -16.42 7.13 -5.72
C LYS A 247 -16.32 6.65 -7.18
N MET A 248 -15.10 6.45 -7.69
CA MET A 248 -14.88 5.89 -9.03
C MET A 248 -15.33 4.44 -9.14
N ILE A 249 -15.20 3.64 -8.08
CA ILE A 249 -15.74 2.27 -8.02
C ILE A 249 -17.27 2.31 -8.09
N LEU A 250 -17.90 3.20 -7.35
CA LEU A 250 -19.35 3.35 -7.36
C LEU A 250 -19.89 3.84 -8.72
N SER A 251 -19.13 4.68 -9.43
CA SER A 251 -19.49 5.13 -10.80
C SER A 251 -19.12 4.14 -11.90
N GLY A 252 -18.30 3.11 -11.59
CA GLY A 252 -17.86 2.09 -12.55
C GLY A 252 -16.59 2.42 -13.33
N GLU A 253 -15.87 3.48 -12.96
CA GLU A 253 -14.60 3.85 -13.62
C GLU A 253 -13.38 3.07 -13.08
N GLN A 254 -13.36 2.75 -11.80
CA GLN A 254 -12.40 1.81 -11.18
C GLN A 254 -13.17 0.55 -10.76
N PHE A 255 -12.54 -0.62 -10.88
CA PHE A 255 -13.25 -1.86 -10.57
C PHE A 255 -13.21 -2.21 -9.09
N SER A 256 -12.04 -2.14 -8.46
CA SER A 256 -11.85 -2.59 -7.09
C SER A 256 -10.77 -1.81 -6.35
N THR A 257 -10.78 -1.94 -5.03
CA THR A 257 -9.72 -1.53 -4.12
C THR A 257 -9.59 -2.52 -2.98
N ILE A 258 -8.60 -2.33 -2.14
CA ILE A 258 -8.41 -3.12 -0.92
C ILE A 258 -8.51 -2.18 0.27
N PHE A 259 -9.45 -2.47 1.18
CA PHE A 259 -9.61 -1.74 2.42
C PHE A 259 -8.67 -2.29 3.49
N LYS A 260 -7.88 -1.40 4.04
CA LYS A 260 -7.00 -1.63 5.18
C LYS A 260 -7.34 -0.57 6.23
N ASP A 261 -7.97 -0.97 7.31
CA ASP A 261 -8.39 -0.01 8.34
C ASP A 261 -7.20 0.56 9.11
N THR A 262 -6.78 1.77 8.73
CA THR A 262 -5.63 2.46 9.31
C THR A 262 -5.79 2.72 10.82
N ARG A 263 -7.03 2.80 11.32
CA ARG A 263 -7.33 2.96 12.74
C ARG A 263 -6.96 1.70 13.52
N GLU A 264 -7.25 0.53 12.97
CA GLU A 264 -6.89 -0.75 13.58
C GLU A 264 -5.37 -0.96 13.57
N LEU A 265 -4.69 -0.57 12.49
CA LEU A 265 -3.23 -0.64 12.43
C LEU A 265 -2.59 0.31 13.47
N ALA A 266 -3.07 1.54 13.56
CA ALA A 266 -2.60 2.51 14.54
C ALA A 266 -2.83 2.04 15.98
N LYS A 267 -4.01 1.52 16.28
CA LYS A 267 -4.35 0.95 17.59
C LYS A 267 -3.47 -0.25 17.95
N THR A 268 -3.28 -1.17 17.02
CA THR A 268 -2.40 -2.34 17.19
C THR A 268 -0.97 -1.89 17.50
N THR A 269 -0.47 -0.92 16.75
CA THR A 269 0.88 -0.39 16.96
C THR A 269 1.01 0.36 18.28
N ALA A 270 0.03 1.17 18.67
CA ALA A 270 0.03 1.85 19.96
C ALA A 270 0.00 0.86 21.15
N ASN A 271 -0.73 -0.23 21.03
CA ASN A 271 -0.71 -1.31 22.02
C ASN A 271 0.69 -1.95 22.09
N MET A 272 1.30 -2.23 20.94
CA MET A 272 2.66 -2.78 20.86
C MET A 272 3.69 -1.85 21.52
N VAL A 273 3.61 -0.53 21.32
CA VAL A 273 4.45 0.46 22.02
C VAL A 273 4.30 0.33 23.54
N GLN A 274 3.08 0.18 24.04
CA GLN A 274 2.82 0.03 25.48
C GLN A 274 3.33 -1.30 26.02
N GLU A 275 3.22 -2.39 25.28
CA GLU A 275 3.78 -3.71 25.64
C GLU A 275 5.30 -3.64 25.73
N VAL A 276 5.97 -3.06 24.72
CA VAL A 276 7.43 -2.87 24.69
C VAL A 276 7.91 -2.06 25.89
N LEU A 277 7.31 -0.91 26.15
CA LEU A 277 7.72 -0.04 27.26
C LEU A 277 7.35 -0.62 28.63
N GLY A 278 6.32 -1.45 28.70
CA GLY A 278 5.91 -2.15 29.92
C GLY A 278 6.70 -3.41 30.23
N GLY A 279 7.64 -3.78 29.37
CA GLY A 279 8.39 -5.04 29.49
C GLY A 279 7.50 -6.29 29.42
N LYS A 280 6.39 -6.18 28.73
CA LYS A 280 5.44 -7.28 28.52
C LYS A 280 5.82 -8.10 27.29
N GLU A 281 5.29 -9.33 27.20
CA GLU A 281 5.33 -10.10 25.97
C GLU A 281 4.55 -9.33 24.90
N VAL A 282 5.19 -9.13 23.74
CA VAL A 282 4.59 -8.36 22.64
C VAL A 282 3.72 -9.26 21.78
N THR A 283 2.51 -8.81 21.50
CA THR A 283 1.52 -9.55 20.72
C THR A 283 1.92 -9.56 19.25
N VAL A 284 2.20 -10.75 18.72
CA VAL A 284 2.54 -10.99 17.30
C VAL A 284 1.84 -12.27 16.82
N ASN A 285 1.61 -12.39 15.53
CA ASN A 285 0.99 -13.57 14.91
C ASN A 285 1.80 -14.15 13.72
N ASP A 286 2.92 -13.54 13.37
CA ASP A 286 3.85 -14.05 12.35
C ASP A 286 5.29 -13.86 12.81
N THR A 287 6.01 -14.98 12.96
CA THR A 287 7.43 -14.99 13.35
C THR A 287 8.31 -15.68 12.30
N LYS A 288 7.82 -15.85 11.07
CA LYS A 288 8.49 -16.65 10.04
C LYS A 288 8.65 -15.94 8.69
N THR A 289 7.72 -15.06 8.33
CA THR A 289 7.59 -14.55 6.95
C THR A 289 8.49 -13.37 6.65
N TYR A 290 8.65 -12.44 7.58
CA TYR A 290 9.29 -11.16 7.31
C TYR A 290 10.77 -11.16 7.68
N ASP A 291 11.57 -11.80 6.82
CA ASP A 291 13.03 -11.70 6.85
C ASP A 291 13.45 -10.36 6.24
N ASN A 292 14.17 -9.56 7.03
CA ASN A 292 14.61 -8.24 6.59
C ASN A 292 16.04 -8.21 6.01
N GLY A 293 16.61 -9.39 5.78
CA GLY A 293 17.99 -9.57 5.29
C GLY A 293 19.01 -9.78 6.39
N VAL A 294 18.66 -9.55 7.65
CA VAL A 294 19.52 -9.77 8.82
C VAL A 294 18.84 -10.69 9.84
N LYS A 295 17.55 -10.56 9.99
CA LYS A 295 16.75 -11.34 10.94
C LYS A 295 15.31 -11.48 10.44
N VAL A 296 14.60 -12.47 10.96
CA VAL A 296 13.14 -12.52 10.86
C VAL A 296 12.55 -11.60 11.91
N VAL A 297 11.78 -10.60 11.48
CA VAL A 297 11.17 -9.60 12.37
C VAL A 297 9.81 -10.12 12.85
N PRO A 298 9.61 -10.27 14.16
CA PRO A 298 8.30 -10.63 14.70
C PRO A 298 7.24 -9.60 14.31
N THR A 299 6.12 -10.07 13.75
CA THR A 299 5.15 -9.23 13.06
C THR A 299 3.74 -9.47 13.57
N MET A 300 2.96 -8.40 13.69
CA MET A 300 1.52 -8.46 13.83
C MET A 300 0.86 -8.10 12.51
N LEU A 301 0.19 -9.08 11.89
CA LEU A 301 -0.53 -8.95 10.62
C LEU A 301 -2.01 -8.72 10.86
N LEU A 302 -2.57 -7.73 10.16
CA LEU A 302 -4.00 -7.48 10.07
C LEU A 302 -4.56 -7.96 8.73
N GLU A 303 -5.87 -8.20 8.69
CA GLU A 303 -6.56 -8.73 7.51
C GLU A 303 -7.01 -7.59 6.57
N PRO A 304 -6.62 -7.66 5.28
CA PRO A 304 -7.15 -6.77 4.26
C PRO A 304 -8.53 -7.24 3.80
N VAL A 305 -9.37 -6.31 3.35
CA VAL A 305 -10.71 -6.57 2.83
C VAL A 305 -10.84 -6.11 1.38
N SER A 306 -11.19 -7.03 0.49
CA SER A 306 -11.45 -6.71 -0.92
C SER A 306 -12.75 -5.94 -1.09
N ILE A 307 -12.69 -4.84 -1.84
CA ILE A 307 -13.80 -3.93 -2.09
C ILE A 307 -14.07 -3.81 -3.58
N ASP A 308 -15.33 -3.98 -3.95
CA ASP A 308 -15.87 -3.63 -5.26
C ASP A 308 -17.20 -2.87 -5.12
N LYS A 309 -17.85 -2.60 -6.24
CA LYS A 309 -19.12 -1.86 -6.24
C LYS A 309 -20.23 -2.54 -5.42
N SER A 310 -20.21 -3.87 -5.29
CA SER A 310 -21.25 -4.63 -4.59
C SER A 310 -21.19 -4.49 -3.07
N ASN A 311 -20.01 -4.21 -2.50
CA ASN A 311 -19.83 -4.17 -1.04
C ASN A 311 -19.24 -2.86 -0.49
N ALA A 312 -18.80 -1.95 -1.35
CA ALA A 312 -18.07 -0.74 -0.95
C ALA A 312 -18.84 0.09 0.08
N VAL A 313 -20.11 0.39 -0.17
CA VAL A 313 -20.92 1.22 0.74
C VAL A 313 -21.08 0.51 2.08
N GLN A 314 -21.52 -0.74 2.06
CA GLN A 314 -21.77 -1.49 3.30
C GLN A 314 -20.51 -1.63 4.15
N VAL A 315 -19.42 -2.14 3.57
CA VAL A 315 -18.18 -2.42 4.32
C VAL A 315 -17.61 -1.14 4.92
N LEU A 316 -17.52 -0.07 4.12
CA LEU A 316 -16.88 1.17 4.56
C LEU A 316 -17.72 1.99 5.53
N THR A 317 -19.05 1.92 5.43
CA THR A 317 -19.94 2.60 6.38
C THR A 317 -20.14 1.79 7.66
N ASP A 318 -20.25 0.47 7.58
CA ASP A 318 -20.35 -0.40 8.78
C ASP A 318 -19.07 -0.31 9.63
N ALA A 319 -17.91 -0.21 8.99
CA ALA A 319 -16.65 0.04 9.67
C ALA A 319 -16.55 1.48 10.26
N GLY A 320 -17.44 2.39 9.87
CA GLY A 320 -17.37 3.80 10.24
C GLY A 320 -16.14 4.52 9.63
N TYR A 321 -15.61 3.99 8.53
CA TYR A 321 -14.46 4.58 7.84
C TYR A 321 -14.86 5.77 6.96
N TYR A 322 -15.99 5.64 6.27
CA TYR A 322 -16.68 6.71 5.57
C TYR A 322 -18.15 6.73 5.94
N THR A 323 -18.77 7.91 5.84
CA THR A 323 -20.22 8.05 5.91
C THR A 323 -20.82 7.89 4.51
N LYS A 324 -22.12 7.62 4.43
CA LYS A 324 -22.83 7.63 3.14
C LYS A 324 -22.71 8.98 2.43
N ALA A 325 -22.73 10.08 3.18
CA ALA A 325 -22.53 11.44 2.66
C ALA A 325 -21.14 11.61 2.03
N ASP A 326 -20.09 11.09 2.67
CA ASP A 326 -18.72 11.11 2.11
C ASP A 326 -18.67 10.40 0.76
N LEU A 327 -19.36 9.27 0.66
CA LEU A 327 -19.43 8.45 -0.55
C LEU A 327 -20.36 9.02 -1.63
N GLY A 328 -21.16 10.03 -1.30
CA GLY A 328 -22.14 10.63 -2.22
C GLY A 328 -23.34 9.72 -2.50
N VAL A 329 -23.70 8.84 -1.56
CA VAL A 329 -24.86 7.94 -1.68
C VAL A 329 -25.88 8.20 -0.58
N SER A 330 -27.17 7.85 -0.84
CA SER A 330 -28.28 8.07 0.08
C SER A 330 -28.43 6.92 1.13
#